data_75aaf9143a40ca342aebcee8a75c70f7
#
_entry.id   75aaf9143a40ca342aebcee8a75c70f7
#
_cell.length_a   1.000
_cell.length_b   1.000
_cell.length_c   1.000
_cell.angle_alpha   90.00
_cell.angle_beta   90.00
_cell.angle_gamma   90.00
#
_symmetry.space_group_name_H-M   'P 1'
#
loop_
_entity.id
_entity.type
_entity.pdbx_description
1 polymer ?
#
loop_
_entity_poly.entity_id
_entity_poly.type
_entity_poly.pdbx_seq_one_letter_code
_entity_poly.pdbx_strand_id
1 'polypeptide(L)'
;TGPVRNAVDPSRQAGGSSGGSAVAVALGIGLASLGTDTGGSIRIPAGFNGVVGFKPSYGRVSLEGALPLSRSTDHAGPLTRSVRDAHFLTEILAGESIPLEGVQNPVFGVPLDFLEGRLGVEVRKAFTRLLEDLPALRAEVREVSLPLEGVYEVYTRLVRYEAARIHEKALKEHPEGF
;
A
#
# COMPACT_ATOMS: atom_id res chain seq x y z
N THR A 1 -4.11 -20.75 9.58
CA THR A 1 -5.06 -19.66 9.29
C THR A 1 -5.55 -19.78 7.87
N GLY A 2 -6.87 -19.74 7.63
CA GLY A 2 -7.46 -19.81 6.30
C GLY A 2 -7.27 -18.50 5.50
N PRO A 3 -7.67 -18.47 4.20
CA PRO A 3 -7.57 -17.28 3.37
C PRO A 3 -8.48 -16.17 3.88
N VAL A 4 -7.95 -14.94 3.92
CA VAL A 4 -8.76 -13.75 4.24
C VAL A 4 -9.59 -13.39 3.00
N ARG A 5 -10.91 -13.36 3.14
CA ARG A 5 -11.85 -13.05 2.08
C ARG A 5 -12.07 -11.55 1.95
N ASN A 6 -12.30 -11.09 0.73
CA ASN A 6 -12.58 -9.69 0.43
C ASN A 6 -13.90 -9.25 1.08
N ALA A 7 -13.95 -8.05 1.63
CA ALA A 7 -15.11 -7.51 2.33
C ALA A 7 -16.30 -7.20 1.40
N VAL A 8 -16.03 -6.90 0.13
CA VAL A 8 -17.05 -6.53 -0.87
C VAL A 8 -17.52 -7.76 -1.65
N ASP A 9 -16.57 -8.65 -2.02
CA ASP A 9 -16.85 -9.89 -2.74
C ASP A 9 -16.14 -11.07 -2.05
N PRO A 10 -16.82 -11.80 -1.17
CA PRO A 10 -16.22 -12.93 -0.43
C PRO A 10 -15.73 -14.10 -1.29
N SER A 11 -16.07 -14.13 -2.58
CA SER A 11 -15.52 -15.12 -3.51
C SER A 11 -14.06 -14.85 -3.87
N ARG A 12 -13.57 -13.62 -3.60
CA ARG A 12 -12.23 -13.15 -3.89
C ARG A 12 -11.38 -13.06 -2.63
N GLN A 13 -10.06 -12.97 -2.81
CA GLN A 13 -9.14 -12.70 -1.72
C GLN A 13 -9.10 -11.20 -1.37
N ALA A 14 -8.79 -10.89 -0.11
CA ALA A 14 -8.68 -9.52 0.39
C ALA A 14 -7.42 -8.78 -0.07
N GLY A 15 -6.50 -9.43 -0.77
CA GLY A 15 -5.14 -8.92 -0.94
C GLY A 15 -4.32 -9.10 0.34
N GLY A 16 -3.07 -8.65 0.34
CA GLY A 16 -2.16 -8.86 1.48
C GLY A 16 -0.89 -7.99 1.43
N SER A 17 -0.11 -8.12 2.51
CA SER A 17 -0.25 -9.01 3.65
C SER A 17 -1.19 -8.47 4.74
N SER A 18 -1.50 -7.17 4.80
CA SER A 18 -2.43 -6.56 5.78
C SER A 18 -3.91 -6.76 5.41
N GLY A 19 -4.28 -7.94 4.83
CA GLY A 19 -5.62 -8.23 4.36
C GLY A 19 -6.67 -8.21 5.48
N GLY A 20 -6.37 -8.79 6.65
CA GLY A 20 -7.25 -8.77 7.82
C GLY A 20 -7.54 -7.36 8.30
N SER A 21 -6.51 -6.50 8.34
CA SER A 21 -6.64 -5.09 8.71
C SER A 21 -7.57 -4.32 7.76
N ALA A 22 -7.42 -4.53 6.45
CA ALA A 22 -8.27 -3.89 5.44
C ALA A 22 -9.74 -4.35 5.56
N VAL A 23 -9.97 -5.66 5.71
CA VAL A 23 -11.32 -6.22 5.86
C VAL A 23 -11.99 -5.71 7.13
N ALA A 24 -11.28 -5.67 8.25
CA ALA A 24 -11.82 -5.17 9.52
C ALA A 24 -12.31 -3.72 9.39
N VAL A 25 -11.53 -2.87 8.73
CA VAL A 25 -11.89 -1.46 8.49
C VAL A 25 -13.07 -1.36 7.51
N ALA A 26 -13.06 -2.13 6.42
CA ALA A 26 -14.13 -2.13 5.42
C ALA A 26 -15.48 -2.56 6.01
N LEU A 27 -15.47 -3.55 6.90
CA LEU A 27 -16.67 -4.04 7.59
C LEU A 27 -17.07 -3.20 8.81
N GLY A 28 -16.32 -2.14 9.15
CA GLY A 28 -16.61 -1.28 10.29
C GLY A 28 -16.37 -1.94 11.66
N ILE A 29 -15.60 -3.02 11.74
CA ILE A 29 -15.24 -3.70 12.99
C ILE A 29 -14.38 -2.77 13.87
N GLY A 30 -13.58 -1.92 13.25
CA GLY A 30 -12.81 -0.87 13.90
C GLY A 30 -12.89 0.46 13.14
N LEU A 31 -12.54 1.56 13.81
CA LEU A 31 -12.43 2.87 13.16
C LEU A 31 -11.27 2.92 12.19
N ALA A 32 -10.19 2.23 12.55
CA ALA A 32 -8.95 2.14 11.79
C ALA A 32 -8.21 0.85 12.14
N SER A 33 -7.18 0.54 11.38
CA SER A 33 -6.24 -0.55 11.66
C SER A 33 -4.84 -0.15 11.22
N LEU A 34 -3.83 -0.85 11.73
CA LEU A 34 -2.45 -0.72 11.28
C LEU A 34 -2.09 -1.85 10.32
N GLY A 35 -1.17 -1.55 9.44
CA GLY A 35 -0.56 -2.51 8.56
C GLY A 35 0.93 -2.24 8.35
N THR A 36 1.61 -3.17 7.69
CA THR A 36 2.97 -3.00 7.19
C THR A 36 3.01 -3.07 5.68
N ASP A 37 3.94 -2.40 5.07
CA ASP A 37 4.07 -2.32 3.61
C ASP A 37 5.55 -2.38 3.21
N THR A 38 5.94 -3.49 2.65
CA THR A 38 7.27 -3.71 2.09
C THR A 38 7.25 -3.53 0.56
N GLY A 39 6.19 -4.02 -0.08
CA GLY A 39 5.99 -3.96 -1.53
C GLY A 39 4.54 -3.69 -1.95
N GLY A 40 3.71 -3.13 -1.04
CA GLY A 40 2.30 -2.87 -1.31
C GLY A 40 1.36 -3.43 -0.25
N SER A 41 1.88 -4.01 0.84
CA SER A 41 1.07 -4.79 1.80
C SER A 41 0.08 -3.99 2.66
N ILE A 42 0.09 -2.66 2.60
CA ILE A 42 -1.00 -1.77 3.06
C ILE A 42 -1.90 -1.41 1.87
N ARG A 43 -1.29 -0.97 0.76
CA ARG A 43 -1.99 -0.36 -0.39
C ARG A 43 -2.79 -1.37 -1.21
N ILE A 44 -2.25 -2.57 -1.42
CA ILE A 44 -2.93 -3.64 -2.16
C ILE A 44 -4.23 -4.05 -1.47
N PRO A 45 -4.24 -4.48 -0.19
CA PRO A 45 -5.48 -4.87 0.46
C PRO A 45 -6.43 -3.69 0.65
N ALA A 46 -5.95 -2.47 0.83
CA ALA A 46 -6.80 -1.27 0.86
C ALA A 46 -7.55 -1.09 -0.46
N GLY A 47 -6.84 -1.13 -1.58
CA GLY A 47 -7.46 -1.02 -2.92
C GLY A 47 -8.45 -2.15 -3.21
N PHE A 48 -8.17 -3.38 -2.75
CA PHE A 48 -9.06 -4.52 -2.97
C PHE A 48 -10.36 -4.44 -2.14
N ASN A 49 -10.32 -3.82 -0.97
CA ASN A 49 -11.47 -3.73 -0.07
C ASN A 49 -12.15 -2.35 -0.04
N GLY A 50 -11.72 -1.42 -0.92
CA GLY A 50 -12.35 -0.09 -1.03
C GLY A 50 -12.11 0.80 0.19
N VAL A 51 -10.98 0.68 0.86
CA VAL A 51 -10.58 1.52 1.99
C VAL A 51 -9.32 2.32 1.66
N VAL A 52 -8.97 3.28 2.49
CA VAL A 52 -7.74 4.06 2.37
C VAL A 52 -6.60 3.34 3.07
N GLY A 53 -5.56 3.01 2.32
CA GLY A 53 -4.30 2.50 2.87
C GLY A 53 -3.17 3.49 2.57
N PHE A 54 -2.56 4.05 3.61
CA PHE A 54 -1.52 5.05 3.45
C PHE A 54 -0.16 4.51 3.90
N LYS A 55 0.78 4.51 2.97
CA LYS A 55 2.18 4.19 3.22
C LYS A 55 2.97 5.49 3.31
N PRO A 56 3.39 5.92 4.50
CA PRO A 56 4.21 7.12 4.68
C PRO A 56 5.56 7.00 3.98
N SER A 57 6.33 8.08 3.98
CA SER A 57 7.73 8.05 3.57
C SER A 57 8.54 7.13 4.47
N TYR A 58 9.62 6.57 3.92
CA TYR A 58 10.51 5.67 4.66
C TYR A 58 11.03 6.34 5.95
N GLY A 59 10.98 5.60 7.06
CA GLY A 59 11.43 6.08 8.37
C GLY A 59 10.51 7.09 9.04
N ARG A 60 9.37 7.50 8.43
CA ARG A 60 8.45 8.47 9.03
C ARG A 60 7.69 7.92 10.23
N VAL A 61 7.34 6.66 10.18
CA VAL A 61 6.69 5.91 11.27
C VAL A 61 7.66 4.86 11.77
N SER A 62 7.81 4.78 13.10
CA SER A 62 8.68 3.78 13.73
C SER A 62 8.21 2.36 13.42
N LEU A 63 9.17 1.46 13.21
CA LEU A 63 8.96 0.02 13.08
C LEU A 63 9.31 -0.73 14.38
N GLU A 64 9.51 -0.02 15.49
CA GLU A 64 9.78 -0.64 16.76
C GLU A 64 8.60 -1.54 17.19
N GLY A 65 8.91 -2.77 17.57
CA GLY A 65 7.89 -3.78 17.88
C GLY A 65 7.32 -4.52 16.67
N ALA A 66 7.63 -4.13 15.43
CA ALA A 66 7.26 -4.88 14.24
C ALA A 66 8.29 -5.96 13.91
N LEU A 67 7.83 -7.16 13.54
CA LEU A 67 8.69 -8.20 13.02
C LEU A 67 9.16 -7.80 11.60
N PRO A 68 10.46 -7.62 11.36
CA PRO A 68 10.93 -7.12 10.08
C PRO A 68 10.89 -8.20 8.99
N LEU A 69 10.54 -7.79 7.77
CA LEU A 69 10.70 -8.58 6.55
C LEU A 69 11.90 -8.09 5.73
N SER A 70 11.99 -6.78 5.51
CA SER A 70 13.07 -6.14 4.75
C SER A 70 13.34 -4.75 5.31
N ARG A 71 14.42 -4.61 6.07
CA ARG A 71 14.72 -3.37 6.80
C ARG A 71 14.84 -2.13 5.93
N SER A 72 15.25 -2.29 4.67
CA SER A 72 15.39 -1.16 3.73
C SER A 72 14.09 -0.80 3.02
N THR A 73 13.03 -1.60 3.14
CA THR A 73 11.77 -1.37 2.42
C THR A 73 10.53 -1.43 3.30
N ASP A 74 10.63 -1.92 4.53
CA ASP A 74 9.49 -2.01 5.43
C ASP A 74 8.99 -0.61 5.87
N HIS A 75 7.67 -0.48 5.89
CA HIS A 75 6.96 0.69 6.40
C HIS A 75 5.82 0.22 7.29
N ALA A 76 5.40 1.07 8.22
CA ALA A 76 4.14 0.93 8.93
C ALA A 76 3.23 2.10 8.57
N GLY A 77 1.92 1.87 8.58
CA GLY A 77 0.95 2.92 8.28
C GLY A 77 -0.49 2.49 8.51
N PRO A 78 -1.41 3.46 8.44
CA PRO A 78 -2.82 3.25 8.73
C PRO A 78 -3.62 2.69 7.54
N LEU A 79 -4.67 1.94 7.90
CA LEU A 79 -5.80 1.63 7.04
C LEU A 79 -7.05 2.26 7.66
N THR A 80 -7.82 3.02 6.87
CA THR A 80 -8.96 3.82 7.34
C THR A 80 -10.06 3.89 6.28
N ARG A 81 -11.22 4.50 6.63
CA ARG A 81 -12.29 4.73 5.64
C ARG A 81 -12.20 6.11 4.97
N SER A 82 -11.38 7.02 5.49
CA SER A 82 -11.20 8.35 4.89
C SER A 82 -9.73 8.77 4.88
N VAL A 83 -9.37 9.64 3.93
CA VAL A 83 -8.03 10.25 3.86
C VAL A 83 -7.75 11.10 5.10
N ARG A 84 -8.78 11.77 5.66
CA ARG A 84 -8.65 12.58 6.89
C ARG A 84 -8.23 11.72 8.07
N ASP A 85 -8.85 10.55 8.24
CA ASP A 85 -8.48 9.63 9.33
C ASP A 85 -7.07 9.05 9.11
N ALA A 86 -6.70 8.75 7.87
CA ALA A 86 -5.36 8.29 7.53
C ALA A 86 -4.30 9.35 7.88
N HIS A 87 -4.56 10.61 7.57
CA HIS A 87 -3.71 11.72 7.94
C HIS A 87 -3.57 11.84 9.47
N PHE A 88 -4.69 11.92 10.18
CA PHE A 88 -4.71 12.03 11.65
C PHE A 88 -3.94 10.90 12.34
N LEU A 89 -4.14 9.66 11.89
CA LEU A 89 -3.41 8.53 12.45
C LEU A 89 -1.93 8.54 12.08
N THR A 90 -1.58 9.06 10.90
CA THR A 90 -0.18 9.19 10.52
C THR A 90 0.55 10.19 11.41
N GLU A 91 -0.08 11.32 11.79
CA GLU A 91 0.48 12.26 12.76
C GLU A 91 0.75 11.59 14.12
N ILE A 92 -0.21 10.82 14.62
CA ILE A 92 -0.07 10.08 15.90
C ILE A 92 1.09 9.07 15.81
N LEU A 93 1.16 8.29 14.73
CA LEU A 93 2.18 7.26 14.54
C LEU A 93 3.57 7.86 14.32
N ALA A 94 3.66 9.00 13.66
CA ALA A 94 4.90 9.72 13.44
C ALA A 94 5.36 10.53 14.67
N GLY A 95 4.45 10.81 15.60
CA GLY A 95 4.73 11.66 16.77
C GLY A 95 4.92 13.14 16.42
N GLU A 96 4.42 13.57 15.27
CA GLU A 96 4.58 14.95 14.80
C GLU A 96 3.35 15.44 14.04
N SER A 97 3.12 16.74 14.02
CA SER A 97 2.09 17.34 13.17
C SER A 97 2.54 17.42 11.73
N ILE A 98 1.65 17.02 10.81
CA ILE A 98 1.88 17.02 9.38
C ILE A 98 0.91 17.99 8.74
N PRO A 99 1.32 19.23 8.39
CA PRO A 99 0.43 20.21 7.80
C PRO A 99 -0.22 19.68 6.51
N LEU A 100 -1.54 19.82 6.40
CA LEU A 100 -2.26 19.62 5.15
C LEU A 100 -2.24 20.93 4.35
N GLU A 101 -1.17 21.11 3.60
CA GLU A 101 -1.11 22.19 2.62
C GLU A 101 -1.75 21.72 1.32
N GLY A 102 -2.81 22.41 0.90
CA GLY A 102 -3.44 22.12 -0.38
C GLY A 102 -2.53 22.49 -1.54
N VAL A 103 -2.23 21.53 -2.42
CA VAL A 103 -1.52 21.82 -3.67
C VAL A 103 -2.51 22.49 -4.62
N GLN A 104 -2.22 23.74 -5.00
CA GLN A 104 -3.01 24.43 -6.03
C GLN A 104 -2.56 23.97 -7.42
N ASN A 105 -3.53 23.59 -8.27
CA ASN A 105 -3.30 23.15 -9.64
C ASN A 105 -2.27 21.99 -9.72
N PRO A 106 -2.51 20.85 -9.09
CA PRO A 106 -1.57 19.74 -9.09
C PRO A 106 -1.35 19.19 -10.49
N VAL A 107 -0.12 18.77 -10.78
CA VAL A 107 0.24 18.09 -12.02
C VAL A 107 0.46 16.62 -11.75
N PHE A 108 -0.29 15.75 -12.42
CA PHE A 108 -0.18 14.31 -12.32
C PHE A 108 0.57 13.74 -13.53
N GLY A 109 1.73 13.13 -13.31
CA GLY A 109 2.43 12.34 -14.31
C GLY A 109 1.86 10.92 -14.38
N VAL A 110 1.46 10.46 -15.56
CA VAL A 110 0.89 9.13 -15.78
C VAL A 110 1.80 8.33 -16.72
N PRO A 111 2.44 7.25 -16.22
CA PRO A 111 3.30 6.40 -17.03
C PRO A 111 2.45 5.38 -17.83
N LEU A 112 1.79 5.83 -18.89
CA LEU A 112 0.88 5.00 -19.67
C LEU A 112 1.59 3.80 -20.30
N ASP A 113 2.81 3.96 -20.77
CA ASP A 113 3.68 2.90 -21.31
C ASP A 113 3.91 1.77 -20.30
N PHE A 114 4.15 2.12 -19.04
CA PHE A 114 4.29 1.14 -17.96
C PHE A 114 2.97 0.43 -17.61
N LEU A 115 1.84 1.14 -17.70
CA LEU A 115 0.52 0.61 -17.34
C LEU A 115 -0.09 -0.25 -18.44
N GLU A 116 0.38 -0.10 -19.68
CA GLU A 116 -0.15 -0.84 -20.83
C GLU A 116 0.02 -2.36 -20.63
N GLY A 117 -1.04 -3.11 -20.92
CA GLY A 117 -1.08 -4.57 -20.73
C GLY A 117 -1.08 -5.05 -19.27
N ARG A 118 -0.90 -4.16 -18.28
CA ARG A 118 -0.88 -4.51 -16.85
C ARG A 118 -2.21 -4.34 -16.13
N LEU A 119 -3.08 -3.51 -16.67
CA LEU A 119 -4.40 -3.25 -16.08
C LEU A 119 -5.47 -4.16 -16.70
N GLY A 120 -6.20 -4.89 -15.85
CA GLY A 120 -7.41 -5.58 -16.27
C GLY A 120 -8.47 -4.60 -16.75
N VAL A 121 -9.42 -5.08 -17.56
CA VAL A 121 -10.42 -4.25 -18.25
C VAL A 121 -11.16 -3.30 -17.31
N GLU A 122 -11.66 -3.79 -16.18
CA GLU A 122 -12.46 -2.98 -15.25
C GLU A 122 -11.59 -1.95 -14.51
N VAL A 123 -10.36 -2.33 -14.13
CA VAL A 123 -9.40 -1.40 -13.51
C VAL A 123 -9.01 -0.29 -14.49
N ARG A 124 -8.78 -0.64 -15.76
CA ARG A 124 -8.48 0.33 -16.82
C ARG A 124 -9.64 1.33 -16.99
N LYS A 125 -10.87 0.87 -17.05
CA LYS A 125 -12.05 1.75 -17.13
C LYS A 125 -12.12 2.73 -15.96
N ALA A 126 -11.95 2.22 -14.73
CA ALA A 126 -11.98 3.06 -13.53
C ALA A 126 -10.84 4.08 -13.52
N PHE A 127 -9.64 3.67 -13.94
CA PHE A 127 -8.47 4.54 -14.03
C PHE A 127 -8.65 5.64 -15.10
N THR A 128 -9.14 5.28 -16.30
CA THR A 128 -9.44 6.26 -17.36
C THR A 128 -10.44 7.29 -16.87
N ARG A 129 -11.53 6.85 -16.24
CA ARG A 129 -12.54 7.76 -15.67
C ARG A 129 -11.94 8.71 -14.63
N LEU A 130 -11.09 8.20 -13.74
CA LEU A 130 -10.37 9.06 -12.79
C LEU A 130 -9.57 10.15 -13.50
N LEU A 131 -8.82 9.81 -14.56
CA LEU A 131 -8.03 10.77 -15.33
C LEU A 131 -8.91 11.83 -16.02
N GLU A 132 -10.11 11.46 -16.47
CA GLU A 132 -11.10 12.36 -17.07
C GLU A 132 -11.70 13.32 -16.03
N ASP A 133 -11.85 12.89 -14.77
CA ASP A 133 -12.42 13.70 -13.69
C ASP A 133 -11.41 14.72 -13.09
N LEU A 134 -10.10 14.45 -13.14
CA LEU A 134 -9.06 15.29 -12.54
C LEU A 134 -9.06 16.75 -13.02
N PRO A 135 -9.26 17.08 -14.31
CA PRO A 135 -9.30 18.48 -14.76
C PRO A 135 -10.42 19.31 -14.12
N ALA A 136 -11.56 18.69 -13.76
CA ALA A 136 -12.63 19.37 -13.03
C ALA A 136 -12.18 19.84 -11.63
N LEU A 137 -11.15 19.21 -11.07
CA LEU A 137 -10.50 19.58 -9.82
C LEU A 137 -9.29 20.51 -10.02
N ARG A 138 -9.15 21.14 -11.20
CA ARG A 138 -8.03 22.00 -11.59
C ARG A 138 -6.67 21.28 -11.60
N ALA A 139 -6.68 19.97 -11.78
CA ALA A 139 -5.46 19.18 -11.93
C ALA A 139 -5.08 19.06 -13.40
N GLU A 140 -3.79 19.14 -13.68
CA GLU A 140 -3.22 18.84 -15.00
C GLU A 140 -2.78 17.37 -15.03
N VAL A 141 -3.06 16.67 -16.13
CA VAL A 141 -2.61 15.29 -16.37
C VAL A 141 -1.60 15.31 -17.51
N ARG A 142 -0.41 14.78 -17.27
CA ARG A 142 0.66 14.64 -18.26
C ARG A 142 1.07 13.20 -18.42
N GLU A 143 1.21 12.75 -19.65
CA GLU A 143 1.88 11.48 -19.92
C GLU A 143 3.38 11.62 -19.62
N VAL A 144 3.94 10.62 -18.93
CA VAL A 144 5.37 10.56 -18.61
C VAL A 144 5.91 9.17 -18.90
N SER A 145 7.16 9.08 -19.29
CA SER A 145 7.89 7.80 -19.36
C SER A 145 8.85 7.71 -18.19
N LEU A 146 8.85 6.57 -17.51
CA LEU A 146 9.70 6.30 -16.35
C LEU A 146 10.56 5.08 -16.63
N PRO A 147 11.85 5.09 -16.27
CA PRO A 147 12.76 3.94 -16.46
C PRO A 147 12.46 2.84 -15.39
N LEU A 148 11.31 2.19 -15.51
CA LEU A 148 10.84 1.17 -14.56
C LEU A 148 11.20 -0.26 -14.97
N GLU A 149 11.98 -0.42 -16.04
CA GLU A 149 12.46 -1.75 -16.48
C GLU A 149 13.36 -2.37 -15.40
N GLY A 150 13.14 -3.64 -15.10
CA GLY A 150 13.91 -4.39 -14.11
C GLY A 150 13.67 -4.01 -12.64
N VAL A 151 12.94 -2.94 -12.33
CA VAL A 151 12.69 -2.50 -10.95
C VAL A 151 12.06 -3.59 -10.10
N TYR A 152 11.10 -4.35 -10.64
CA TYR A 152 10.46 -5.46 -9.92
C TYR A 152 11.45 -6.58 -9.59
N GLU A 153 12.37 -6.87 -10.47
CA GLU A 153 13.39 -7.90 -10.25
C GLU A 153 14.38 -7.49 -9.15
N VAL A 154 14.87 -6.25 -9.21
CA VAL A 154 15.75 -5.68 -8.17
C VAL A 154 15.05 -5.69 -6.82
N TYR A 155 13.82 -5.20 -6.75
CA TYR A 155 13.00 -5.23 -5.54
C TYR A 155 12.86 -6.64 -4.97
N THR A 156 12.51 -7.60 -5.81
CA THR A 156 12.28 -8.99 -5.38
C THR A 156 13.56 -9.63 -4.84
N ARG A 157 14.70 -9.40 -5.48
CA ARG A 157 16.00 -9.89 -5.02
C ARG A 157 16.39 -9.29 -3.68
N LEU A 158 16.23 -7.96 -3.52
CA LEU A 158 16.53 -7.25 -2.28
C LEU A 158 15.70 -7.80 -1.12
N VAL A 159 14.38 -7.83 -1.27
CA VAL A 159 13.48 -8.29 -0.20
C VAL A 159 13.74 -9.74 0.18
N ARG A 160 13.93 -10.63 -0.79
CA ARG A 160 14.24 -12.05 -0.51
C ARG A 160 15.58 -12.21 0.21
N TYR A 161 16.59 -11.45 -0.17
CA TYR A 161 17.89 -11.48 0.49
C TYR A 161 17.79 -11.01 1.95
N GLU A 162 17.16 -9.85 2.19
CA GLU A 162 17.01 -9.32 3.53
C GLU A 162 16.15 -10.23 4.41
N ALA A 163 15.01 -10.72 3.91
CA ALA A 163 14.17 -11.67 4.62
C ALA A 163 14.93 -12.94 5.02
N ALA A 164 15.69 -13.53 4.08
CA ALA A 164 16.51 -14.71 4.37
C ALA A 164 17.55 -14.44 5.47
N ARG A 165 18.19 -13.27 5.46
CA ARG A 165 19.18 -12.87 6.50
C ARG A 165 18.52 -12.62 7.85
N ILE A 166 17.37 -11.95 7.86
CA ILE A 166 16.64 -11.63 9.09
C ILE A 166 16.13 -12.92 9.77
N HIS A 167 15.60 -13.84 9.00
CA HIS A 167 14.98 -15.06 9.50
C HIS A 167 15.91 -16.28 9.51
N GLU A 168 17.21 -16.12 9.17
CA GLU A 168 18.17 -17.22 9.03
C GLU A 168 18.21 -18.15 10.26
N LYS A 169 18.19 -17.57 11.47
CA LYS A 169 18.23 -18.34 12.71
C LYS A 169 16.94 -19.13 12.89
N ALA A 170 15.79 -18.47 12.76
CA ALA A 170 14.47 -19.10 12.90
C ALA A 170 14.24 -20.20 11.85
N LEU A 171 14.64 -19.96 10.59
CA LEU A 171 14.59 -20.96 9.53
C LEU A 171 15.43 -22.22 9.82
N LYS A 172 16.57 -22.08 10.52
CA LYS A 172 17.42 -23.21 10.89
C LYS A 172 16.87 -23.96 12.12
N GLU A 173 16.33 -23.24 13.09
CA GLU A 173 15.87 -23.81 14.37
C GLU A 173 14.44 -24.37 14.27
N HIS A 174 13.58 -23.76 13.45
CA HIS A 174 12.15 -24.07 13.32
C HIS A 174 11.67 -24.06 11.86
N PRO A 175 12.23 -24.91 10.98
CA PRO A 175 11.89 -24.91 9.56
C PRO A 175 10.40 -25.24 9.29
N GLU A 176 9.73 -25.90 10.20
CA GLU A 176 8.31 -26.21 10.13
C GLU A 176 7.38 -24.99 10.30
N GLY A 177 7.91 -23.85 10.71
CA GLY A 177 7.17 -22.59 10.89
C GLY A 177 7.11 -21.70 9.64
N PHE A 178 7.75 -22.14 8.53
CA PHE A 178 7.89 -21.34 7.29
C PHE A 178 7.31 -22.03 6.06
#